data_f7f4a1a8d580de34c37e063be4d4ad5a
#
_entry.id   f7f4a1a8d580de34c37e063be4d4ad5a
#
_cell.length_a   1.000
_cell.length_b   1.000
_cell.length_c   1.000
_cell.angle_alpha   90.00
_cell.angle_beta   90.00
_cell.angle_gamma   90.00
#
_symmetry.space_group_name_H-M   'P 1'
#
loop_
_entity.id
_entity.type
_entity.pdbx_description
1 polymer ?
#
loop_
_entity_poly.entity_id
_entity_poly.type
_entity_poly.pdbx_seq_one_letter_code
_entity_poly.pdbx_strand_id
1 'polypeptide(L)'
;MNITKKAFSTIGLVILSVMTMFALAGCDSEETKAAKEGFNNEVERVQASYNALTAEIATAEELVVTEERPLDETLKPALEDTISDAKTVEFKSPSMPSGIDNINAATEELKNTSFDDKTQALKDAETALSNSIEQRKLVTAPSEAFVIERLRGIDGVGEIAALTEETDNNGLLGKAGTYYAKIDFASPWIKDPYSIYSGRSVAENSTDGGGSVEVFEREELAQKRNDYLAVFDGGWLSSGSHKILGTLVVRTSNELTASQQKQLEANIIAALTRL
;
A
#
# COMPACT_ATOMS: atom_id res chain seq x y z
N MET A 1 -26.44 -18.07 -18.68
CA MET A 1 -26.04 -18.85 -17.49
C MET A 1 -25.90 -17.85 -16.35
N ASN A 2 -26.72 -18.02 -15.32
CA ASN A 2 -27.10 -16.99 -14.34
C ASN A 2 -25.96 -16.56 -13.43
N ILE A 3 -25.63 -15.25 -13.47
CA ILE A 3 -24.80 -14.60 -12.45
C ILE A 3 -25.77 -14.11 -11.37
N THR A 4 -25.76 -14.80 -10.25
CA THR A 4 -26.51 -14.45 -9.05
C THR A 4 -25.90 -13.19 -8.41
N LYS A 5 -26.62 -12.08 -8.55
CA LYS A 5 -26.44 -10.87 -7.75
C LYS A 5 -26.79 -11.23 -6.30
N LYS A 6 -25.79 -11.27 -5.43
CA LYS A 6 -26.01 -11.29 -3.98
C LYS A 6 -26.07 -9.88 -3.43
N ALA A 7 -27.15 -9.67 -2.74
CA ALA A 7 -27.71 -8.50 -2.13
C ALA A 7 -26.72 -7.65 -1.33
N PHE A 8 -26.75 -6.36 -1.60
CA PHE A 8 -26.36 -5.30 -0.68
C PHE A 8 -27.23 -5.41 0.58
N SER A 9 -26.60 -5.76 1.69
CA SER A 9 -27.23 -5.64 2.99
C SER A 9 -27.28 -4.18 3.37
N THR A 10 -28.47 -3.66 3.46
CA THR A 10 -28.82 -2.31 3.90
C THR A 10 -28.36 -2.14 5.35
N ILE A 11 -27.27 -1.41 5.56
CA ILE A 11 -26.92 -0.91 6.90
C ILE A 11 -28.02 0.07 7.27
N GLY A 12 -28.84 -0.34 8.21
CA GLY A 12 -29.93 0.48 8.72
C GLY A 12 -29.35 1.73 9.40
N LEU A 13 -29.62 2.86 8.76
CA LEU A 13 -29.43 4.18 9.34
C LEU A 13 -30.28 4.28 10.62
N VAL A 14 -29.68 4.04 11.77
CA VAL A 14 -30.32 4.32 13.06
C VAL A 14 -30.32 5.83 13.25
N ILE A 15 -31.32 6.48 12.71
CA ILE A 15 -31.64 7.87 13.08
C ILE A 15 -32.22 7.79 14.48
N LEU A 16 -31.38 8.02 15.48
CA LEU A 16 -31.82 8.20 16.84
C LEU A 16 -32.47 9.59 16.95
N SER A 17 -33.78 9.62 16.90
CA SER A 17 -34.57 10.81 17.16
C SER A 17 -34.33 11.23 18.61
N VAL A 18 -33.62 12.34 18.81
CA VAL A 18 -33.53 13.02 20.12
C VAL A 18 -34.91 13.59 20.41
N MET A 19 -35.65 12.90 21.28
CA MET A 19 -36.89 13.41 21.85
C MET A 19 -36.52 14.50 22.86
N THR A 20 -36.70 15.75 22.51
CA THR A 20 -36.66 16.88 23.41
C THR A 20 -37.81 16.79 24.38
N MET A 21 -37.52 16.33 25.59
CA MET A 21 -38.46 16.52 26.71
C MET A 21 -38.37 17.96 27.22
N PHE A 22 -39.29 18.78 26.79
CA PHE A 22 -39.58 20.03 27.47
C PHE A 22 -40.41 19.71 28.73
N ALA A 23 -39.83 19.88 29.90
CA ALA A 23 -40.56 19.87 31.14
C ALA A 23 -40.01 20.94 32.12
N LEU A 24 -40.86 21.91 32.37
CA LEU A 24 -40.99 22.76 33.54
C LEU A 24 -40.06 23.96 33.73
N ALA A 25 -40.74 25.09 33.65
CA ALA A 25 -40.36 26.47 33.86
C ALA A 25 -39.75 26.74 35.26
N GLY A 26 -38.43 26.80 35.29
CA GLY A 26 -37.70 27.78 36.08
C GLY A 26 -37.15 28.78 35.05
N CYS A 27 -37.20 30.08 35.29
CA CYS A 27 -36.58 31.06 34.44
C CYS A 27 -35.05 30.88 34.50
N ASP A 28 -34.52 30.01 33.64
CA ASP A 28 -33.06 29.96 33.42
C ASP A 28 -32.61 31.35 32.93
N SER A 29 -31.53 31.87 33.50
CA SER A 29 -30.91 33.07 33.00
C SER A 29 -30.43 32.83 31.52
N GLU A 30 -30.31 33.85 30.71
CA GLU A 30 -29.79 33.71 29.33
C GLU A 30 -28.41 33.05 29.32
N GLU A 31 -27.60 33.27 30.36
CA GLU A 31 -26.31 32.65 30.56
C GLU A 31 -26.42 31.12 30.76
N THR A 32 -27.39 30.69 31.57
CA THR A 32 -27.67 29.24 31.82
C THR A 32 -28.16 28.58 30.53
N LYS A 33 -29.00 29.23 29.75
CA LYS A 33 -29.49 28.70 28.48
C LYS A 33 -28.32 28.54 27.48
N ALA A 34 -27.47 29.54 27.37
CA ALA A 34 -26.27 29.49 26.50
C ALA A 34 -25.30 28.37 26.91
N ALA A 35 -25.07 28.17 28.21
CA ALA A 35 -24.25 27.09 28.73
C ALA A 35 -24.82 25.70 28.38
N LYS A 36 -26.14 25.51 28.53
CA LYS A 36 -26.84 24.25 28.18
C LYS A 36 -26.76 23.97 26.67
N GLU A 37 -26.94 24.98 25.86
CA GLU A 37 -26.82 24.88 24.40
C GLU A 37 -25.38 24.54 24.00
N GLY A 38 -24.38 25.21 24.57
CA GLY A 38 -22.96 24.90 24.34
C GLY A 38 -22.61 23.45 24.69
N PHE A 39 -23.09 22.94 25.86
CA PHE A 39 -22.89 21.55 26.25
C PHE A 39 -23.51 20.57 25.23
N ASN A 40 -24.77 20.79 24.82
CA ASN A 40 -25.44 19.93 23.86
C ASN A 40 -24.71 19.89 22.52
N ASN A 41 -24.26 21.05 22.02
CA ASN A 41 -23.50 21.13 20.77
C ASN A 41 -22.20 20.32 20.85
N GLU A 42 -21.48 20.37 21.97
CA GLU A 42 -20.27 19.57 22.15
C GLU A 42 -20.55 18.07 22.29
N VAL A 43 -21.64 17.67 22.96
CA VAL A 43 -22.08 16.27 23.01
C VAL A 43 -22.37 15.76 21.60
N GLU A 44 -23.11 16.53 20.79
CA GLU A 44 -23.42 16.17 19.40
C GLU A 44 -22.16 16.06 18.56
N ARG A 45 -21.20 17.00 18.70
CA ARG A 45 -19.92 16.96 18.01
C ARG A 45 -19.10 15.70 18.34
N VAL A 46 -18.96 15.38 19.63
CA VAL A 46 -18.21 14.21 20.08
C VAL A 46 -18.91 12.92 19.64
N GLN A 47 -20.25 12.87 19.73
CA GLN A 47 -21.01 11.73 19.25
C GLN A 47 -20.85 11.52 17.74
N ALA A 48 -20.81 12.59 16.96
CA ALA A 48 -20.58 12.51 15.53
C ALA A 48 -19.17 11.97 15.21
N SER A 49 -18.14 12.44 15.92
CA SER A 49 -16.76 11.95 15.79
C SER A 49 -16.67 10.46 16.18
N TYR A 50 -17.33 10.03 17.25
CA TYR A 50 -17.39 8.62 17.65
C TYR A 50 -18.14 7.73 16.62
N ASN A 51 -19.23 8.24 16.07
CA ASN A 51 -19.96 7.52 15.02
C ASN A 51 -19.12 7.36 13.75
N ALA A 52 -18.34 8.39 13.39
CA ALA A 52 -17.40 8.32 12.28
C ALA A 52 -16.32 7.26 12.52
N LEU A 53 -15.72 7.22 13.72
CA LEU A 53 -14.78 6.17 14.10
C LEU A 53 -15.41 4.77 13.99
N THR A 54 -16.62 4.59 14.49
CA THR A 54 -17.30 3.28 14.44
C THR A 54 -17.59 2.83 13.02
N ALA A 55 -17.96 3.77 12.14
CA ALA A 55 -18.17 3.48 10.72
C ALA A 55 -16.86 3.09 10.02
N GLU A 56 -15.76 3.78 10.32
CA GLU A 56 -14.45 3.48 9.75
C GLU A 56 -13.92 2.12 10.22
N ILE A 57 -14.12 1.76 11.50
CA ILE A 57 -13.78 0.42 12.00
C ILE A 57 -14.49 -0.66 11.17
N ALA A 58 -15.76 -0.48 10.85
CA ALA A 58 -16.50 -1.46 10.04
C ALA A 58 -15.94 -1.58 8.62
N THR A 59 -15.54 -0.45 8.00
CA THR A 59 -14.91 -0.43 6.68
C THR A 59 -13.55 -1.14 6.70
N ALA A 60 -12.72 -0.85 7.70
CA ALA A 60 -11.43 -1.49 7.89
C ALA A 60 -11.55 -3.00 8.08
N GLU A 61 -12.54 -3.47 8.85
CA GLU A 61 -12.81 -4.90 9.06
C GLU A 61 -13.22 -5.60 7.75
N GLU A 62 -14.02 -4.94 6.90
CA GLU A 62 -14.37 -5.48 5.58
C GLU A 62 -13.14 -5.64 4.69
N LEU A 63 -12.20 -4.70 4.74
CA LEU A 63 -10.97 -4.79 3.97
C LEU A 63 -10.05 -5.93 4.45
N VAL A 64 -9.93 -6.13 5.76
CA VAL A 64 -9.11 -7.19 6.36
C VAL A 64 -9.57 -8.59 5.94
N VAL A 65 -10.88 -8.82 5.78
CA VAL A 65 -11.40 -10.15 5.42
C VAL A 65 -11.36 -10.44 3.91
N THR A 66 -10.85 -9.53 3.08
CA THR A 66 -10.70 -9.80 1.65
C THR A 66 -9.70 -10.93 1.41
N GLU A 67 -9.93 -11.73 0.36
CA GLU A 67 -8.99 -12.78 -0.08
C GLU A 67 -7.82 -12.22 -0.88
N GLU A 68 -7.85 -10.93 -1.25
CA GLU A 68 -6.79 -10.29 -2.02
C GLU A 68 -5.53 -10.11 -1.16
N ARG A 69 -4.40 -10.56 -1.69
CA ARG A 69 -3.11 -10.45 -1.00
C ARG A 69 -2.42 -9.12 -1.36
N PRO A 70 -1.90 -8.38 -0.38
CA PRO A 70 -1.08 -7.20 -0.65
C PRO A 70 0.31 -7.60 -1.16
N LEU A 71 1.02 -6.66 -1.77
CA LEU A 71 2.43 -6.80 -2.12
C LEU A 71 3.31 -6.81 -0.87
N ASP A 72 3.01 -5.94 0.08
CA ASP A 72 3.59 -5.92 1.43
C ASP A 72 2.65 -6.62 2.41
N GLU A 73 2.99 -7.86 2.75
CA GLU A 73 2.18 -8.71 3.63
C GLU A 73 2.13 -8.21 5.09
N THR A 74 2.98 -7.25 5.48
CA THR A 74 2.95 -6.67 6.84
C THR A 74 1.81 -5.69 7.05
N LEU A 75 1.19 -5.18 5.98
CA LEU A 75 0.15 -4.16 6.07
C LEU A 75 -1.20 -4.70 6.56
N LYS A 76 -1.51 -5.96 6.29
CA LYS A 76 -2.75 -6.58 6.80
C LYS A 76 -2.74 -6.73 8.32
N PRO A 77 -1.70 -7.31 8.95
CA PRO A 77 -1.57 -7.29 10.41
C PRO A 77 -1.54 -5.87 11.01
N ALA A 78 -0.89 -4.91 10.34
CA ALA A 78 -0.85 -3.53 10.81
C ALA A 78 -2.24 -2.88 10.85
N LEU A 79 -3.10 -3.14 9.86
CA LEU A 79 -4.49 -2.69 9.89
C LEU A 79 -5.29 -3.38 11.01
N GLU A 80 -5.09 -4.69 11.23
CA GLU A 80 -5.71 -5.43 12.33
C GLU A 80 -5.34 -4.83 13.71
N ASP A 81 -4.08 -4.46 13.90
CA ASP A 81 -3.61 -3.79 15.12
C ASP A 81 -4.26 -2.40 15.28
N THR A 82 -4.38 -1.64 14.19
CA THR A 82 -5.02 -0.31 14.20
C THR A 82 -6.51 -0.41 14.52
N ILE A 83 -7.22 -1.41 13.98
CA ILE A 83 -8.61 -1.72 14.33
C ILE A 83 -8.73 -2.06 15.81
N SER A 84 -7.84 -2.89 16.31
CA SER A 84 -7.80 -3.30 17.71
C SER A 84 -7.63 -2.10 18.65
N ASP A 85 -6.72 -1.19 18.33
CA ASP A 85 -6.52 0.06 19.07
C ASP A 85 -7.73 0.99 18.98
N ALA A 86 -8.35 1.13 17.82
CA ALA A 86 -9.55 1.93 17.62
C ALA A 86 -10.74 1.43 18.46
N LYS A 87 -10.88 0.13 18.63
CA LYS A 87 -11.95 -0.51 19.43
C LYS A 87 -11.77 -0.36 20.95
N THR A 88 -10.61 0.09 21.41
CA THR A 88 -10.40 0.30 22.85
C THR A 88 -11.19 1.47 23.44
N VAL A 89 -11.68 2.37 22.60
CA VAL A 89 -12.40 3.56 23.05
C VAL A 89 -13.89 3.37 22.99
N GLU A 90 -14.57 3.88 24.01
CA GLU A 90 -16.03 3.95 24.09
C GLU A 90 -16.44 5.38 24.38
N PHE A 91 -17.51 5.84 23.79
CA PHE A 91 -18.16 7.09 24.14
C PHE A 91 -19.62 6.84 24.50
N LYS A 92 -19.99 7.35 25.68
CA LYS A 92 -21.37 7.39 26.14
C LYS A 92 -21.73 8.84 26.34
N SER A 93 -22.74 9.32 25.65
CA SER A 93 -23.23 10.69 25.82
C SER A 93 -23.48 10.98 27.28
N PRO A 94 -22.80 11.94 27.90
CA PRO A 94 -23.02 12.29 29.29
C PRO A 94 -24.38 13.00 29.46
N SER A 95 -25.00 12.81 30.61
CA SER A 95 -26.15 13.61 30.99
C SER A 95 -25.70 15.02 31.39
N MET A 96 -26.54 16.03 31.09
CA MET A 96 -26.26 17.42 31.46
C MET A 96 -26.13 17.57 32.97
N PRO A 97 -25.03 18.13 33.48
CA PRO A 97 -24.84 18.37 34.91
C PRO A 97 -25.76 19.47 35.46
N SER A 98 -25.90 19.54 36.77
CA SER A 98 -26.65 20.61 37.44
C SER A 98 -25.70 21.76 37.78
N GLY A 99 -26.15 23.01 37.56
CA GLY A 99 -25.39 24.23 37.83
C GLY A 99 -24.47 24.64 36.70
N ILE A 100 -24.40 25.96 36.45
CA ILE A 100 -23.71 26.54 35.31
C ILE A 100 -22.22 26.23 35.31
N ASP A 101 -21.56 26.28 36.46
CA ASP A 101 -20.13 25.99 36.58
C ASP A 101 -19.81 24.53 36.16
N ASN A 102 -20.65 23.58 36.58
CA ASN A 102 -20.49 22.17 36.23
C ASN A 102 -20.78 21.94 34.74
N ILE A 103 -21.76 22.64 34.15
CA ILE A 103 -22.06 22.58 32.72
C ILE A 103 -20.86 23.08 31.91
N ASN A 104 -20.30 24.23 32.31
CA ASN A 104 -19.13 24.78 31.62
C ASN A 104 -17.91 23.86 31.75
N ALA A 105 -17.63 23.31 32.91
CA ALA A 105 -16.52 22.36 33.11
C ALA A 105 -16.70 21.10 32.24
N ALA A 106 -17.89 20.51 32.21
CA ALA A 106 -18.16 19.35 31.35
C ALA A 106 -18.09 19.70 29.85
N THR A 107 -18.46 20.92 29.45
CA THR A 107 -18.33 21.40 28.10
C THR A 107 -16.84 21.48 27.69
N GLU A 108 -15.97 21.98 28.57
CA GLU A 108 -14.52 22.03 28.31
C GLU A 108 -13.89 20.64 28.19
N GLU A 109 -14.33 19.67 28.99
CA GLU A 109 -13.89 18.27 28.85
C GLU A 109 -14.30 17.70 27.49
N LEU A 110 -15.53 17.96 27.04
CA LEU A 110 -16.02 17.53 25.74
C LEU A 110 -15.25 18.17 24.59
N LYS A 111 -14.89 19.47 24.68
CA LYS A 111 -14.07 20.15 23.66
C LYS A 111 -12.72 19.49 23.45
N ASN A 112 -12.16 18.91 24.50
CA ASN A 112 -10.88 18.20 24.45
C ASN A 112 -11.04 16.71 24.04
N THR A 113 -12.26 16.25 23.83
CA THR A 113 -12.55 14.88 23.40
C THR A 113 -12.75 14.83 21.88
N SER A 114 -11.95 14.04 21.19
CA SER A 114 -12.09 13.74 19.76
C SER A 114 -11.63 12.31 19.48
N PHE A 115 -12.18 11.71 18.43
CA PHE A 115 -11.77 10.41 17.91
C PHE A 115 -11.16 10.51 16.51
N ASP A 116 -10.93 11.74 16.03
CA ASP A 116 -10.49 12.02 14.67
C ASP A 116 -9.11 11.43 14.38
N ASP A 117 -8.17 11.46 15.34
CA ASP A 117 -6.84 10.87 15.18
C ASP A 117 -6.92 9.34 14.94
N LYS A 118 -7.78 8.63 15.68
CA LYS A 118 -7.98 7.19 15.47
C LYS A 118 -8.68 6.89 14.14
N THR A 119 -9.65 7.72 13.77
CA THR A 119 -10.31 7.64 12.47
C THR A 119 -9.32 7.86 11.32
N GLN A 120 -8.43 8.83 11.47
CA GLN A 120 -7.40 9.10 10.45
C GLN A 120 -6.38 7.96 10.37
N ALA A 121 -5.95 7.40 11.50
CA ALA A 121 -5.04 6.27 11.53
C ALA A 121 -5.61 5.04 10.81
N LEU A 122 -6.92 4.76 10.98
CA LEU A 122 -7.61 3.71 10.22
C LEU A 122 -7.59 3.97 8.71
N LYS A 123 -7.96 5.18 8.29
CA LYS A 123 -7.95 5.58 6.87
C LYS A 123 -6.57 5.46 6.23
N ASP A 124 -5.53 5.85 6.94
CA ASP A 124 -4.16 5.76 6.47
C ASP A 124 -3.73 4.29 6.30
N ALA A 125 -4.07 3.43 7.27
CA ALA A 125 -3.77 2.00 7.22
C ALA A 125 -4.59 1.28 6.12
N GLU A 126 -5.86 1.61 5.93
CA GLU A 126 -6.71 1.11 4.84
C GLU A 126 -6.15 1.52 3.47
N THR A 127 -5.75 2.78 3.33
CA THR A 127 -5.14 3.29 2.10
C THR A 127 -3.85 2.56 1.78
N ALA A 128 -2.99 2.33 2.78
CA ALA A 128 -1.74 1.61 2.61
C ALA A 128 -2.00 0.16 2.15
N LEU A 129 -2.92 -0.55 2.79
CA LEU A 129 -3.28 -1.92 2.42
C LEU A 129 -3.90 -1.99 1.02
N SER A 130 -4.87 -1.13 0.72
CA SER A 130 -5.51 -1.07 -0.60
C SER A 130 -4.51 -0.78 -1.72
N ASN A 131 -3.63 0.19 -1.52
CA ASN A 131 -2.58 0.50 -2.48
C ASN A 131 -1.64 -0.68 -2.69
N SER A 132 -1.28 -1.39 -1.63
CA SER A 132 -0.41 -2.56 -1.72
C SER A 132 -1.06 -3.74 -2.46
N ILE A 133 -2.37 -3.92 -2.32
CA ILE A 133 -3.17 -4.87 -3.11
C ILE A 133 -3.13 -4.51 -4.59
N GLU A 134 -3.36 -3.24 -4.94
CA GLU A 134 -3.29 -2.79 -6.33
C GLU A 134 -1.87 -2.89 -6.90
N GLN A 135 -0.85 -2.57 -6.13
CA GLN A 135 0.55 -2.74 -6.51
C GLN A 135 0.90 -4.19 -6.83
N ARG A 136 0.37 -5.15 -6.04
CA ARG A 136 0.55 -6.58 -6.33
C ARG A 136 -0.03 -6.96 -7.69
N LYS A 137 -1.21 -6.44 -8.03
CA LYS A 137 -1.84 -6.69 -9.35
C LYS A 137 -0.94 -6.24 -10.50
N LEU A 138 -0.28 -5.08 -10.35
CA LEU A 138 0.64 -4.55 -11.37
C LEU A 138 1.85 -5.45 -11.62
N VAL A 139 2.32 -6.16 -10.61
CA VAL A 139 3.53 -7.00 -10.66
C VAL A 139 3.23 -8.50 -10.65
N THR A 140 1.98 -8.88 -10.88
CA THR A 140 1.56 -10.28 -11.05
C THR A 140 1.38 -10.58 -12.53
N ALA A 141 2.30 -11.33 -13.10
CA ALA A 141 2.36 -11.71 -14.50
C ALA A 141 2.11 -10.55 -15.49
N PRO A 142 2.80 -9.39 -15.34
CA PRO A 142 2.60 -8.26 -16.22
C PRO A 142 3.07 -8.55 -17.64
N SER A 143 2.52 -7.84 -18.62
CA SER A 143 2.98 -7.95 -19.99
C SER A 143 4.39 -7.35 -20.17
N GLU A 144 5.14 -7.85 -21.14
CA GLU A 144 6.43 -7.29 -21.55
C GLU A 144 6.33 -5.79 -21.84
N ALA A 145 5.29 -5.38 -22.57
CA ALA A 145 5.06 -3.98 -22.93
C ALA A 145 4.86 -3.09 -21.68
N PHE A 146 4.17 -3.59 -20.66
CA PHE A 146 4.02 -2.89 -19.40
C PHE A 146 5.37 -2.66 -18.72
N VAL A 147 6.21 -3.70 -18.63
CA VAL A 147 7.53 -3.58 -17.99
C VAL A 147 8.40 -2.58 -18.74
N ILE A 148 8.45 -2.66 -20.08
CA ILE A 148 9.20 -1.71 -20.91
C ILE A 148 8.75 -0.28 -20.66
N GLU A 149 7.43 -0.03 -20.65
CA GLU A 149 6.89 1.31 -20.43
C GLU A 149 7.27 1.84 -19.04
N ARG A 150 7.22 1.00 -18.02
CA ARG A 150 7.61 1.37 -16.66
C ARG A 150 9.09 1.62 -16.48
N LEU A 151 9.95 0.97 -17.26
CA LEU A 151 11.40 1.17 -17.23
C LEU A 151 11.85 2.45 -17.95
N ARG A 152 11.04 2.99 -18.85
CA ARG A 152 11.40 4.19 -19.62
C ARG A 152 11.55 5.43 -18.75
N GLY A 153 12.67 6.11 -18.91
CA GLY A 153 12.93 7.39 -18.23
C GLY A 153 13.29 7.26 -16.75
N ILE A 154 13.51 6.04 -16.25
CA ILE A 154 14.03 5.84 -14.90
C ILE A 154 15.50 6.28 -14.86
N ASP A 155 15.88 7.02 -13.82
CA ASP A 155 17.28 7.35 -13.57
C ASP A 155 18.10 6.08 -13.33
N GLY A 156 19.16 5.93 -14.10
CA GLY A 156 20.00 4.72 -14.13
C GLY A 156 19.58 3.68 -15.18
N VAL A 157 18.47 3.86 -15.90
CA VAL A 157 18.03 3.02 -17.03
C VAL A 157 18.24 3.78 -18.34
N GLY A 158 19.01 3.20 -19.25
CA GLY A 158 19.28 3.74 -20.58
C GLY A 158 18.47 3.02 -21.66
N GLU A 159 19.16 2.50 -22.68
CA GLU A 159 18.53 1.71 -23.75
C GLU A 159 17.93 0.42 -23.19
N ILE A 160 16.76 0.04 -23.71
CA ILE A 160 15.99 -1.12 -23.26
C ILE A 160 15.78 -2.07 -24.43
N ALA A 161 15.99 -3.36 -24.20
CA ALA A 161 15.75 -4.42 -25.18
C ALA A 161 14.89 -5.53 -24.57
N ALA A 162 13.76 -5.85 -25.20
CA ALA A 162 13.07 -7.11 -24.94
C ALA A 162 13.84 -8.25 -25.63
N LEU A 163 14.00 -9.37 -24.93
CA LEU A 163 14.67 -10.53 -25.50
C LEU A 163 13.73 -11.38 -26.34
N THR A 164 14.28 -12.00 -27.35
CA THR A 164 13.65 -13.10 -28.11
C THR A 164 14.34 -14.42 -27.78
N GLU A 165 13.76 -15.55 -28.17
CA GLU A 165 14.40 -16.86 -28.00
C GLU A 165 15.80 -16.93 -28.65
N GLU A 166 16.03 -16.15 -29.72
CA GLU A 166 17.29 -16.09 -30.41
C GLU A 166 18.34 -15.23 -29.70
N THR A 167 17.91 -14.19 -28.98
CA THR A 167 18.80 -13.27 -28.28
C THR A 167 18.94 -13.58 -26.79
N ASP A 168 18.18 -14.53 -26.25
CA ASP A 168 18.33 -14.96 -24.85
C ASP A 168 19.57 -15.83 -24.67
N ASN A 169 20.65 -15.23 -24.19
CA ASN A 169 21.92 -15.91 -23.93
C ASN A 169 21.80 -17.09 -22.94
N ASN A 170 20.76 -17.11 -22.10
CA ASN A 170 20.50 -18.22 -21.18
C ASN A 170 19.73 -19.36 -21.88
N GLY A 171 19.07 -19.07 -23.01
CA GLY A 171 18.22 -20.01 -23.74
C GLY A 171 17.05 -20.55 -22.90
N LEU A 172 16.50 -19.73 -21.99
CA LEU A 172 15.44 -20.11 -21.07
C LEU A 172 14.09 -19.46 -21.41
N LEU A 173 14.08 -18.40 -22.22
CA LEU A 173 12.86 -17.68 -22.57
C LEU A 173 11.80 -18.61 -23.15
N GLY A 174 10.59 -18.55 -22.62
CA GLY A 174 9.44 -19.34 -23.05
C GLY A 174 9.48 -20.83 -22.72
N LYS A 175 10.53 -21.33 -22.04
CA LYS A 175 10.59 -22.72 -21.63
C LYS A 175 9.75 -22.98 -20.37
N ALA A 176 9.20 -24.17 -20.25
CA ALA A 176 8.38 -24.52 -19.11
C ALA A 176 9.11 -24.30 -17.75
N GLY A 177 8.50 -23.52 -16.88
CA GLY A 177 9.04 -23.23 -15.55
C GLY A 177 10.13 -22.14 -15.51
N THR A 178 10.29 -21.40 -16.60
CA THR A 178 11.21 -20.26 -16.69
C THR A 178 10.45 -18.96 -16.97
N TYR A 179 11.15 -17.86 -17.24
CA TYR A 179 10.52 -16.59 -17.57
C TYR A 179 9.91 -16.64 -18.99
N TYR A 180 8.73 -16.01 -19.14
CA TYR A 180 8.08 -15.85 -20.44
C TYR A 180 8.39 -14.51 -21.11
N ALA A 181 8.93 -13.55 -20.34
CA ALA A 181 9.50 -12.32 -20.86
C ALA A 181 10.75 -11.97 -20.06
N LYS A 182 11.74 -11.41 -20.75
CA LYS A 182 12.95 -10.85 -20.15
C LYS A 182 13.29 -9.56 -20.84
N ILE A 183 13.44 -8.51 -20.07
CA ILE A 183 13.74 -7.17 -20.53
C ILE A 183 15.11 -6.79 -19.97
N ASP A 184 16.10 -6.63 -20.83
CA ASP A 184 17.43 -6.15 -20.49
C ASP A 184 17.52 -4.65 -20.72
N PHE A 185 18.34 -3.97 -19.94
CA PHE A 185 18.59 -2.54 -20.11
C PHE A 185 20.06 -2.20 -19.84
N ALA A 186 20.56 -1.20 -20.58
CA ALA A 186 21.85 -0.60 -20.32
C ALA A 186 21.76 0.41 -19.16
N SER A 187 22.83 0.56 -18.38
CA SER A 187 22.90 1.61 -17.37
C SER A 187 23.98 2.65 -17.73
N PRO A 188 23.63 3.94 -17.80
CA PRO A 188 24.59 5.01 -18.02
C PRO A 188 25.55 5.22 -16.83
N TRP A 189 25.29 4.55 -15.70
CA TRP A 189 26.16 4.62 -14.53
C TRP A 189 27.37 3.71 -14.63
N ILE A 190 27.39 2.74 -15.56
CA ILE A 190 28.55 1.90 -15.85
C ILE A 190 29.53 2.71 -16.70
N LYS A 191 30.74 2.91 -16.17
CA LYS A 191 31.72 3.85 -16.74
C LYS A 191 32.84 3.21 -17.52
N ASP A 192 33.00 1.90 -17.47
CA ASP A 192 34.07 1.21 -18.19
C ASP A 192 33.56 0.64 -19.51
N PRO A 193 33.83 1.34 -20.63
CA PRO A 193 33.39 0.88 -21.94
C PRO A 193 34.26 -0.23 -22.51
N TYR A 194 35.37 -0.59 -21.87
CA TYR A 194 36.36 -1.49 -22.50
C TYR A 194 36.10 -2.98 -22.24
N SER A 195 35.41 -3.35 -21.17
CA SER A 195 35.29 -4.77 -20.82
C SER A 195 34.06 -5.45 -21.41
N ILE A 196 32.91 -4.76 -21.56
CA ILE A 196 31.66 -5.44 -21.80
C ILE A 196 30.94 -4.94 -23.08
N TYR A 197 31.11 -3.67 -23.48
CA TYR A 197 30.12 -2.99 -24.32
C TYR A 197 30.58 -2.65 -25.74
N SER A 198 31.83 -2.72 -26.05
CA SER A 198 32.35 -2.25 -27.35
C SER A 198 31.73 -3.04 -28.50
N GLY A 199 30.72 -2.46 -29.15
CA GLY A 199 30.07 -2.97 -30.33
C GLY A 199 28.99 -4.03 -30.10
N ARG A 200 28.58 -4.27 -28.86
CA ARG A 200 27.48 -5.19 -28.52
C ARG A 200 26.17 -4.45 -28.28
N SER A 201 25.06 -5.08 -28.65
CA SER A 201 23.71 -4.61 -28.30
C SER A 201 23.39 -4.81 -26.82
N VAL A 202 22.31 -4.18 -26.34
CA VAL A 202 21.81 -4.36 -24.97
C VAL A 202 21.50 -5.84 -24.68
N ALA A 203 20.88 -6.53 -25.64
CA ALA A 203 20.56 -7.95 -25.51
C ALA A 203 21.82 -8.84 -25.42
N GLU A 204 22.88 -8.53 -26.16
CA GLU A 204 24.15 -9.27 -26.10
C GLU A 204 24.90 -9.04 -24.76
N ASN A 205 24.80 -7.86 -24.20
CA ASN A 205 25.36 -7.56 -22.89
C ASN A 205 24.52 -8.12 -21.74
N SER A 206 23.23 -8.36 -21.98
CA SER A 206 22.30 -8.90 -21.01
C SER A 206 22.33 -8.12 -19.68
N THR A 207 22.23 -8.80 -18.55
CA THR A 207 22.21 -8.18 -17.20
C THR A 207 23.49 -7.38 -16.91
N ASP A 208 24.64 -7.79 -17.47
CA ASP A 208 25.92 -7.13 -17.22
C ASP A 208 25.92 -5.69 -17.71
N GLY A 209 25.10 -5.36 -18.76
CA GLY A 209 24.93 -4.04 -19.33
C GLY A 209 24.32 -2.98 -18.44
N GLY A 210 23.64 -3.40 -17.41
CA GLY A 210 22.92 -2.50 -16.51
C GLY A 210 22.01 -3.28 -15.59
N GLY A 211 21.17 -4.12 -16.15
CA GLY A 211 20.26 -4.97 -15.41
C GLY A 211 19.23 -5.64 -16.29
N SER A 212 18.35 -6.39 -15.66
CA SER A 212 17.22 -7.07 -16.32
C SER A 212 16.00 -7.19 -15.42
N VAL A 213 14.83 -7.31 -16.04
CA VAL A 213 13.59 -7.72 -15.39
C VAL A 213 13.14 -9.02 -16.05
N GLU A 214 13.15 -10.10 -15.29
CA GLU A 214 12.67 -11.41 -15.69
C GLU A 214 11.22 -11.59 -15.20
N VAL A 215 10.27 -11.98 -16.09
CA VAL A 215 8.84 -12.10 -15.79
C VAL A 215 8.40 -13.54 -15.82
N PHE A 216 7.74 -13.98 -14.74
CA PHE A 216 7.28 -15.34 -14.57
C PHE A 216 5.76 -15.41 -14.48
N GLU A 217 5.19 -16.56 -14.81
CA GLU A 217 3.75 -16.81 -14.71
C GLU A 217 3.27 -16.86 -13.25
N ARG A 218 4.15 -17.27 -12.30
CA ARG A 218 3.82 -17.50 -10.90
C ARG A 218 4.99 -17.13 -9.99
N GLU A 219 4.65 -16.74 -8.76
CA GLU A 219 5.63 -16.34 -7.74
C GLU A 219 6.62 -17.45 -7.40
N GLU A 220 6.17 -18.73 -7.37
CA GLU A 220 7.05 -19.84 -7.06
C GLU A 220 8.18 -19.99 -8.10
N LEU A 221 7.92 -19.62 -9.36
CA LEU A 221 8.95 -19.65 -10.40
C LEU A 221 9.95 -18.50 -10.24
N ALA A 222 9.45 -17.29 -9.91
CA ALA A 222 10.30 -16.14 -9.56
C ALA A 222 11.16 -16.45 -8.33
N GLN A 223 10.57 -17.05 -7.30
CA GLN A 223 11.30 -17.49 -6.09
C GLN A 223 12.39 -18.50 -6.44
N LYS A 224 12.07 -19.55 -7.19
CA LYS A 224 13.05 -20.55 -7.63
C LYS A 224 14.21 -19.92 -8.40
N ARG A 225 13.91 -18.92 -9.25
CA ARG A 225 14.94 -18.19 -9.98
C ARG A 225 15.82 -17.37 -9.05
N ASN A 226 15.21 -16.66 -8.12
CA ASN A 226 15.92 -15.85 -7.12
C ASN A 226 16.82 -16.72 -6.23
N ASP A 227 16.33 -17.87 -5.78
CA ASP A 227 17.10 -18.83 -4.98
C ASP A 227 18.30 -19.36 -5.75
N TYR A 228 18.11 -19.64 -7.05
CA TYR A 228 19.23 -20.05 -7.91
C TYR A 228 20.30 -18.94 -8.02
N LEU A 229 19.90 -17.68 -8.16
CA LEU A 229 20.84 -16.56 -8.23
C LEU A 229 21.56 -16.36 -6.90
N ALA A 230 20.88 -16.53 -5.78
CA ALA A 230 21.43 -16.38 -4.43
C ALA A 230 22.57 -17.36 -4.14
N VAL A 231 22.63 -18.50 -4.83
CA VAL A 231 23.76 -19.46 -4.69
C VAL A 231 25.10 -18.83 -5.07
N PHE A 232 25.08 -17.83 -5.93
CA PHE A 232 26.30 -17.18 -6.45
C PHE A 232 26.65 -15.88 -5.70
N ASP A 233 25.81 -15.45 -4.75
CA ASP A 233 26.01 -14.20 -3.98
C ASP A 233 27.33 -14.23 -3.22
N GLY A 234 28.03 -13.09 -3.29
CA GLY A 234 29.33 -12.93 -2.62
C GLY A 234 30.48 -13.71 -3.24
N GLY A 235 30.25 -14.48 -4.29
CA GLY A 235 31.24 -15.20 -5.06
C GLY A 235 31.73 -14.44 -6.28
N TRP A 236 32.80 -14.94 -6.92
CA TRP A 236 33.31 -14.38 -8.17
C TRP A 236 32.39 -14.58 -9.38
N LEU A 237 31.35 -15.42 -9.23
CA LEU A 237 30.29 -15.62 -10.23
C LEU A 237 29.04 -14.77 -9.94
N SER A 238 29.09 -13.89 -8.95
CA SER A 238 27.95 -13.03 -8.64
C SER A 238 27.65 -12.11 -9.83
N SER A 239 26.38 -12.08 -10.25
CA SER A 239 25.89 -11.26 -11.37
C SER A 239 25.26 -9.94 -10.92
N GLY A 240 25.58 -9.46 -9.71
CA GLY A 240 25.01 -8.25 -9.13
C GLY A 240 23.86 -8.53 -8.15
N SER A 241 23.02 -7.53 -7.85
CA SER A 241 21.87 -7.74 -6.96
C SER A 241 20.68 -8.35 -7.71
N HIS A 242 19.83 -9.04 -6.98
CA HIS A 242 18.55 -9.55 -7.49
C HIS A 242 17.49 -9.50 -6.42
N LYS A 243 16.25 -9.21 -6.80
CA LYS A 243 15.12 -9.08 -5.90
C LYS A 243 13.81 -9.52 -6.53
N ILE A 244 12.99 -10.23 -5.76
CA ILE A 244 11.63 -10.60 -6.15
C ILE A 244 10.68 -9.41 -5.97
N LEU A 245 9.79 -9.26 -6.94
CA LEU A 245 8.69 -8.30 -6.90
C LEU A 245 7.44 -8.95 -7.52
N GLY A 246 6.59 -9.54 -6.71
CA GLY A 246 5.49 -10.37 -7.20
C GLY A 246 6.00 -11.54 -8.04
N THR A 247 5.65 -11.59 -9.32
CA THR A 247 6.14 -12.61 -10.26
C THR A 247 7.37 -12.17 -11.06
N LEU A 248 8.01 -11.08 -10.65
CA LEU A 248 9.20 -10.55 -11.30
C LEU A 248 10.46 -10.87 -10.51
N VAL A 249 11.59 -10.99 -11.22
CA VAL A 249 12.93 -10.90 -10.65
C VAL A 249 13.62 -9.70 -11.28
N VAL A 250 13.84 -8.67 -10.46
CA VAL A 250 14.61 -7.48 -10.84
C VAL A 250 16.07 -7.75 -10.54
N ARG A 251 16.95 -7.52 -11.52
CA ARG A 251 18.39 -7.75 -11.41
C ARG A 251 19.15 -6.50 -11.82
N THR A 252 20.27 -6.23 -11.14
CA THR A 252 21.19 -5.16 -11.49
C THR A 252 22.59 -5.71 -11.71
N SER A 253 23.38 -5.08 -12.57
CA SER A 253 24.71 -5.51 -12.93
C SER A 253 25.69 -5.47 -11.73
N ASN A 254 26.64 -6.41 -11.70
CA ASN A 254 27.78 -6.40 -10.77
C ASN A 254 28.83 -5.32 -11.15
N GLU A 255 28.78 -4.75 -12.36
CA GLU A 255 29.61 -3.61 -12.77
C GLU A 255 29.22 -2.30 -12.05
N LEU A 256 28.02 -2.27 -11.44
CA LEU A 256 27.57 -1.18 -10.59
C LEU A 256 28.11 -1.35 -9.18
N THR A 257 28.44 -0.25 -8.53
CA THR A 257 28.73 -0.28 -7.09
C THR A 257 27.51 -0.71 -6.30
N ALA A 258 27.71 -1.27 -5.10
CA ALA A 258 26.60 -1.71 -4.24
C ALA A 258 25.56 -0.60 -3.98
N SER A 259 25.98 0.66 -3.84
CA SER A 259 25.08 1.80 -3.67
C SER A 259 24.26 2.08 -4.95
N GLN A 260 24.89 1.98 -6.13
CA GLN A 260 24.21 2.13 -7.41
C GLN A 260 23.22 1.00 -7.66
N GLN A 261 23.59 -0.26 -7.38
CA GLN A 261 22.70 -1.41 -7.47
C GLN A 261 21.45 -1.19 -6.64
N LYS A 262 21.62 -0.83 -5.36
CA LYS A 262 20.49 -0.55 -4.43
C LYS A 262 19.61 0.60 -4.91
N GLN A 263 20.22 1.68 -5.41
CA GLN A 263 19.46 2.84 -5.92
C GLN A 263 18.68 2.47 -7.18
N LEU A 264 19.31 1.79 -8.14
CA LEU A 264 18.67 1.37 -9.38
C LEU A 264 17.54 0.38 -9.14
N GLU A 265 17.74 -0.60 -8.26
CA GLU A 265 16.70 -1.53 -7.84
C GLU A 265 15.49 -0.79 -7.23
N ALA A 266 15.74 0.16 -6.31
CA ALA A 266 14.67 0.95 -5.71
C ALA A 266 13.90 1.80 -6.76
N ASN A 267 14.61 2.42 -7.70
CA ASN A 267 14.00 3.20 -8.78
C ASN A 267 13.10 2.33 -9.66
N ILE A 268 13.57 1.13 -10.03
CA ILE A 268 12.82 0.17 -10.85
C ILE A 268 11.57 -0.32 -10.10
N ILE A 269 11.72 -0.72 -8.84
CA ILE A 269 10.60 -1.18 -8.02
C ILE A 269 9.54 -0.08 -7.89
N ALA A 270 9.94 1.15 -7.57
CA ALA A 270 9.03 2.28 -7.46
C ALA A 270 8.26 2.55 -8.78
N ALA A 271 8.93 2.40 -9.93
CA ALA A 271 8.28 2.58 -11.22
C ALA A 271 7.30 1.44 -11.55
N LEU A 272 7.67 0.19 -11.28
CA LEU A 272 6.82 -0.97 -11.53
C LEU A 272 5.57 -1.00 -10.64
N THR A 273 5.66 -0.45 -9.43
CA THR A 273 4.57 -0.42 -8.43
C THR A 273 3.80 0.91 -8.38
N ARG A 274 4.11 1.88 -9.23
CA ARG A 274 3.43 3.18 -9.25
C ARG A 274 1.96 3.01 -9.69
N LEU A 275 1.03 3.43 -8.83
CA LEU A 275 -0.42 3.51 -9.10
C LEU A 275 -0.77 4.73 -9.95
#